data_20f355c06b8b0fc91186b3a3af49c626
#
_entry.id   20f355c06b8b0fc91186b3a3af49c626
#
_cell.length_a   1.000
_cell.length_b   1.000
_cell.length_c   1.000
_cell.angle_alpha   90.00
_cell.angle_beta   90.00
_cell.angle_gamma   90.00
#
_symmetry.space_group_name_H-M   'P 1'
#
loop_
_entity.id
_entity.type
_entity.pdbx_description
1 polymer ?
#
loop_
_entity_poly.entity_id
_entity_poly.type
_entity_poly.pdbx_seq_one_letter_code
_entity_poly.pdbx_strand_id
1 'polypeptide(L)'
;MSWLNALFQRKSTTQNPAIKSLYRSQGKVDQKAEEIITLLPKLGETIRQGADYLYIKVLQEQIRGYDIRFGSKVVDQIDDSKKSAVLHKLTSLMLVAFFNEISEQYPDSPIASALTDALHYEVYRSLPSKDSFIDYLTYRNPNFEDPRLAPAFKFGNDVAEILQTLDLSFSFMVSQQSTIISEISRKLIRLVLFDEPIEAAPPSP
;
A
#
# COMPACT_ATOMS: atom_id res chain seq x y z
N MET A 1 5.69 -28.28 -1.87
CA MET A 1 5.40 -27.27 -2.93
C MET A 1 5.86 -27.82 -4.27
N SER A 2 5.00 -27.76 -5.30
CA SER A 2 5.30 -28.33 -6.61
C SER A 2 6.41 -27.52 -7.31
N TRP A 3 7.41 -28.19 -7.90
CA TRP A 3 8.48 -27.60 -8.71
C TRP A 3 7.96 -26.73 -9.86
N LEU A 4 6.75 -26.97 -10.34
CA LEU A 4 6.05 -26.14 -11.31
C LEU A 4 5.77 -24.72 -10.78
N ASN A 5 5.37 -24.58 -9.52
CA ASN A 5 5.16 -23.25 -8.90
C ASN A 5 6.46 -22.44 -8.83
N ALA A 6 7.59 -23.12 -8.54
CA ALA A 6 8.91 -22.47 -8.52
C ALA A 6 9.36 -22.01 -9.92
N LEU A 7 9.00 -22.76 -10.98
CA LEU A 7 9.29 -22.43 -12.39
C LEU A 7 8.42 -21.26 -12.89
N PHE A 8 7.14 -21.21 -12.50
CA PHE A 8 6.24 -20.10 -12.83
C PHE A 8 6.63 -18.82 -12.10
N GLN A 9 7.02 -18.92 -10.82
CA GLN A 9 7.53 -17.77 -10.03
C GLN A 9 8.82 -17.21 -10.65
N ARG A 10 9.80 -18.06 -11.05
CA ARG A 10 11.02 -17.62 -11.71
C ARG A 10 10.77 -16.90 -13.04
N LYS A 11 9.80 -17.35 -13.85
CA LYS A 11 9.47 -16.68 -15.13
C LYS A 11 8.83 -15.31 -14.93
N SER A 12 7.99 -15.13 -13.91
CA SER A 12 7.37 -13.82 -13.61
C SER A 12 8.41 -12.80 -13.13
N THR A 13 9.29 -13.19 -12.20
CA THR A 13 10.33 -12.30 -11.65
C THR A 13 11.38 -11.88 -12.67
N THR A 14 11.75 -12.76 -13.61
CA THR A 14 12.72 -12.41 -14.67
C THR A 14 12.19 -11.42 -15.72
N GLN A 15 10.88 -11.20 -15.79
CA GLN A 15 10.28 -10.21 -16.69
C GLN A 15 10.12 -8.82 -16.06
N ASN A 16 10.23 -8.71 -14.73
CA ASN A 16 10.08 -7.44 -14.01
C ASN A 16 11.25 -6.49 -14.33
N PRO A 17 10.99 -5.32 -14.95
CA PRO A 17 12.05 -4.42 -15.40
C PRO A 17 12.81 -3.76 -14.24
N ALA A 18 12.18 -3.55 -13.09
CA ALA A 18 12.84 -3.00 -11.91
C ALA A 18 13.85 -3.99 -11.32
N ILE A 19 13.53 -5.29 -11.29
CA ILE A 19 14.46 -6.34 -10.89
C ILE A 19 15.64 -6.42 -11.84
N LYS A 20 15.40 -6.36 -13.16
CA LYS A 20 16.49 -6.31 -14.15
C LYS A 20 17.39 -5.11 -13.95
N SER A 21 16.83 -3.94 -13.62
CA SER A 21 17.58 -2.74 -13.32
C SER A 21 18.43 -2.91 -12.05
N LEU A 22 17.85 -3.50 -11.00
CA LEU A 22 18.54 -3.78 -9.74
C LEU A 22 19.80 -4.65 -9.97
N TYR A 23 19.67 -5.76 -10.68
CA TYR A 23 20.81 -6.64 -10.98
C TYR A 23 21.87 -5.97 -11.87
N ARG A 24 21.46 -5.09 -12.79
CA ARG A 24 22.41 -4.33 -13.60
C ARG A 24 23.21 -3.32 -12.78
N SER A 25 22.60 -2.67 -11.80
CA SER A 25 23.24 -1.64 -10.98
C SER A 25 24.09 -2.21 -9.87
N GLN A 26 23.68 -3.31 -9.25
CA GLN A 26 24.35 -3.89 -8.07
C GLN A 26 25.22 -5.11 -8.39
N GLY A 27 25.08 -5.70 -9.59
CA GLY A 27 25.76 -6.95 -9.99
C GLY A 27 25.18 -8.17 -9.27
N LYS A 28 25.37 -8.26 -7.96
CA LYS A 28 24.75 -9.27 -7.10
C LYS A 28 23.99 -8.55 -5.98
N VAL A 29 22.82 -9.04 -5.66
CA VAL A 29 22.08 -8.68 -4.44
C VAL A 29 22.37 -9.72 -3.36
N ASP A 30 22.20 -9.35 -2.10
CA ASP A 30 22.38 -10.28 -1.00
C ASP A 30 21.25 -11.34 -0.95
N GLN A 31 21.46 -12.39 -0.16
CA GLN A 31 20.51 -13.50 -0.04
C GLN A 31 19.14 -13.01 0.41
N LYS A 32 19.07 -12.03 1.31
CA LYS A 32 17.81 -11.51 1.85
C LYS A 32 17.01 -10.76 0.78
N ALA A 33 17.66 -9.95 -0.07
CA ALA A 33 17.00 -9.32 -1.21
C ALA A 33 16.50 -10.35 -2.22
N GLU A 34 17.27 -11.44 -2.47
CA GLU A 34 16.82 -12.56 -3.31
C GLU A 34 15.55 -13.23 -2.73
N GLU A 35 15.49 -13.45 -1.43
CA GLU A 35 14.30 -14.01 -0.75
C GLU A 35 13.11 -13.07 -0.94
N ILE A 36 13.26 -11.76 -0.74
CA ILE A 36 12.20 -10.77 -0.96
C ILE A 36 11.74 -10.78 -2.42
N ILE A 37 12.67 -10.82 -3.38
CA ILE A 37 12.34 -10.89 -4.81
C ILE A 37 11.46 -12.10 -5.11
N THR A 38 11.70 -13.24 -4.49
CA THR A 38 10.86 -14.45 -4.69
C THR A 38 9.45 -14.28 -4.13
N LEU A 39 9.27 -13.41 -3.15
CA LEU A 39 7.98 -13.13 -2.49
C LEU A 39 7.16 -12.03 -3.20
N LEU A 40 7.76 -11.24 -4.10
CA LEU A 40 7.09 -10.09 -4.75
C LEU A 40 5.75 -10.47 -5.43
N PRO A 41 5.61 -11.60 -6.14
CA PRO A 41 4.32 -11.97 -6.73
C PRO A 41 3.23 -12.20 -5.67
N LYS A 42 3.58 -12.85 -4.55
CA LYS A 42 2.67 -13.07 -3.42
C LYS A 42 2.32 -11.76 -2.73
N LEU A 43 3.29 -10.88 -2.53
CA LEU A 43 3.09 -9.53 -1.98
C LEU A 43 2.18 -8.70 -2.88
N GLY A 44 2.38 -8.73 -4.19
CA GLY A 44 1.53 -8.02 -5.14
C GLY A 44 0.08 -8.46 -5.08
N GLU A 45 -0.16 -9.76 -4.94
CA GLU A 45 -1.51 -10.30 -4.74
C GLU A 45 -2.10 -9.90 -3.38
N THR A 46 -1.30 -9.99 -2.32
CA THR A 46 -1.71 -9.56 -0.97
C THR A 46 -2.09 -8.09 -0.93
N ILE A 47 -1.35 -7.22 -1.64
CA ILE A 47 -1.67 -5.79 -1.71
C ILE A 47 -2.99 -5.56 -2.44
N ARG A 48 -3.23 -6.21 -3.58
CA ARG A 48 -4.51 -6.07 -4.31
C ARG A 48 -5.69 -6.50 -3.45
N GLN A 49 -5.64 -7.70 -2.89
CA GLN A 49 -6.70 -8.23 -2.02
C GLN A 49 -6.86 -7.41 -0.73
N GLY A 50 -5.74 -6.97 -0.16
CA GLY A 50 -5.71 -6.10 1.01
C GLY A 50 -6.37 -4.75 0.78
N ALA A 51 -6.11 -4.12 -0.37
CA ALA A 51 -6.74 -2.84 -0.73
C ALA A 51 -8.25 -2.97 -0.88
N ASP A 52 -8.75 -4.03 -1.53
CA ASP A 52 -10.17 -4.33 -1.63
C ASP A 52 -10.81 -4.58 -0.25
N TYR A 53 -10.14 -5.36 0.60
CA TYR A 53 -10.60 -5.62 1.97
C TYR A 53 -10.69 -4.33 2.79
N LEU A 54 -9.63 -3.51 2.78
CA LEU A 54 -9.56 -2.24 3.50
C LEU A 54 -10.61 -1.25 3.02
N TYR A 55 -10.86 -1.21 1.70
CA TYR A 55 -11.92 -0.41 1.13
C TYR A 55 -13.30 -0.81 1.68
N ILE A 56 -13.63 -2.11 1.62
CA ILE A 56 -14.97 -2.61 1.98
C ILE A 56 -15.17 -2.58 3.51
N LYS A 57 -14.19 -3.07 4.28
CA LYS A 57 -14.34 -3.35 5.72
C LYS A 57 -13.93 -2.19 6.62
N VAL A 58 -13.13 -1.26 6.11
CA VAL A 58 -12.70 -0.11 6.90
C VAL A 58 -13.31 1.16 6.34
N LEU A 59 -12.97 1.52 5.11
CA LEU A 59 -13.33 2.83 4.59
C LEU A 59 -14.83 2.96 4.27
N GLN A 60 -15.40 2.02 3.54
CA GLN A 60 -16.81 2.08 3.14
C GLN A 60 -17.76 2.05 4.34
N GLU A 61 -17.45 1.28 5.39
CA GLU A 61 -18.26 1.25 6.61
C GLU A 61 -18.21 2.60 7.34
N GLN A 62 -17.05 3.25 7.37
CA GLN A 62 -16.92 4.59 7.96
C GLN A 62 -17.69 5.65 7.16
N ILE A 63 -17.64 5.58 5.83
CA ILE A 63 -18.41 6.49 4.96
C ILE A 63 -19.92 6.28 5.18
N ARG A 64 -20.40 5.04 5.30
CA ARG A 64 -21.81 4.76 5.66
C ARG A 64 -22.19 5.34 7.02
N GLY A 65 -21.33 5.18 8.02
CA GLY A 65 -21.50 5.79 9.34
C GLY A 65 -21.60 7.32 9.28
N TYR A 66 -20.76 7.94 8.46
CA TYR A 66 -20.81 9.38 8.20
C TYR A 66 -22.13 9.79 7.53
N ASP A 67 -22.58 9.07 6.49
CA ASP A 67 -23.85 9.34 5.81
C ASP A 67 -25.04 9.26 6.77
N ILE A 68 -25.08 8.25 7.63
CA ILE A 68 -26.13 8.10 8.66
C ILE A 68 -26.10 9.28 9.63
N ARG A 69 -24.93 9.68 10.08
CA ARG A 69 -24.78 10.74 11.10
C ARG A 69 -25.13 12.14 10.59
N PHE A 70 -24.76 12.44 9.34
CA PHE A 70 -24.90 13.78 8.77
C PHE A 70 -25.98 13.90 7.69
N GLY A 71 -26.70 12.81 7.39
CA GLY A 71 -27.73 12.80 6.37
C GLY A 71 -27.20 13.00 4.95
N SER A 72 -25.90 12.73 4.74
CA SER A 72 -25.26 12.78 3.43
C SER A 72 -25.56 11.51 2.61
N LYS A 73 -25.13 11.47 1.37
CA LYS A 73 -25.30 10.32 0.45
C LYS A 73 -24.00 10.06 -0.31
N VAL A 74 -22.87 10.12 0.38
CA VAL A 74 -21.57 9.93 -0.24
C VAL A 74 -21.43 8.53 -0.81
N VAL A 75 -21.89 7.50 -0.08
CA VAL A 75 -21.83 6.10 -0.56
C VAL A 75 -22.59 5.92 -1.86
N ASP A 76 -23.78 6.54 -2.00
CA ASP A 76 -24.61 6.42 -3.21
C ASP A 76 -23.97 7.07 -4.45
N GLN A 77 -22.99 7.95 -4.25
CA GLN A 77 -22.28 8.67 -5.31
C GLN A 77 -20.97 8.00 -5.74
N ILE A 78 -20.62 6.87 -5.12
CA ILE A 78 -19.40 6.13 -5.44
C ILE A 78 -19.66 5.21 -6.63
N ASP A 79 -19.28 5.66 -7.80
CA ASP A 79 -19.23 4.84 -9.01
C ASP A 79 -17.92 4.03 -9.10
N ASP A 80 -17.79 3.19 -10.11
CA ASP A 80 -16.62 2.35 -10.33
C ASP A 80 -15.32 3.17 -10.54
N SER A 81 -15.42 4.37 -11.12
CA SER A 81 -14.27 5.26 -11.34
C SER A 81 -13.75 5.80 -10.02
N LYS A 82 -14.65 6.36 -9.18
CA LYS A 82 -14.30 6.85 -7.85
C LYS A 82 -13.78 5.73 -6.96
N LYS A 83 -14.43 4.56 -6.98
CA LYS A 83 -13.95 3.38 -6.27
C LYS A 83 -12.54 3.00 -6.70
N SER A 84 -12.28 2.92 -8.00
CA SER A 84 -10.96 2.61 -8.55
C SER A 84 -9.91 3.61 -8.11
N ALA A 85 -10.23 4.91 -8.11
CA ALA A 85 -9.32 5.97 -7.67
C ALA A 85 -9.00 5.85 -6.15
N VAL A 86 -9.99 5.56 -5.31
CA VAL A 86 -9.79 5.32 -3.87
C VAL A 86 -8.93 4.06 -3.64
N LEU A 87 -9.19 2.97 -4.35
CA LEU A 87 -8.39 1.75 -4.28
C LEU A 87 -6.93 2.01 -4.67
N HIS A 88 -6.69 2.88 -5.65
CA HIS A 88 -5.33 3.29 -6.02
C HIS A 88 -4.62 4.00 -4.86
N LYS A 89 -5.30 4.89 -4.13
CA LYS A 89 -4.73 5.56 -2.94
C LYS A 89 -4.45 4.58 -1.79
N LEU A 90 -5.35 3.63 -1.54
CA LEU A 90 -5.13 2.55 -0.56
C LEU A 90 -3.91 1.69 -0.94
N THR A 91 -3.81 1.32 -2.20
CA THR A 91 -2.64 0.58 -2.73
C THR A 91 -1.35 1.35 -2.53
N SER A 92 -1.36 2.67 -2.77
CA SER A 92 -0.19 3.53 -2.55
C SER A 92 0.24 3.56 -1.07
N LEU A 93 -0.70 3.62 -0.13
CA LEU A 93 -0.40 3.49 1.31
C LEU A 93 0.23 2.14 1.65
N MET A 94 -0.27 1.05 1.07
CA MET A 94 0.30 -0.29 1.29
C MET A 94 1.71 -0.41 0.71
N LEU A 95 1.99 0.18 -0.45
CA LEU A 95 3.33 0.21 -1.03
C LEU A 95 4.30 1.04 -0.18
N VAL A 96 3.84 2.14 0.41
CA VAL A 96 4.64 2.92 1.37
C VAL A 96 4.92 2.10 2.65
N ALA A 97 3.94 1.34 3.14
CA ALA A 97 4.15 0.44 4.27
C ALA A 97 5.23 -0.63 3.95
N PHE A 98 5.18 -1.23 2.76
CA PHE A 98 6.24 -2.13 2.29
C PHE A 98 7.60 -1.44 2.24
N PHE A 99 7.66 -0.25 1.62
CA PHE A 99 8.90 0.51 1.55
C PHE A 99 9.52 0.76 2.94
N ASN A 100 8.69 1.13 3.92
CA ASN A 100 9.15 1.39 5.28
C ASN A 100 9.73 0.12 5.92
N GLU A 101 9.07 -1.04 5.78
CA GLU A 101 9.57 -2.33 6.27
C GLU A 101 10.91 -2.71 5.63
N ILE A 102 11.06 -2.48 4.32
CA ILE A 102 12.30 -2.79 3.62
C ILE A 102 13.41 -1.78 3.95
N SER A 103 13.07 -0.50 4.14
CA SER A 103 14.04 0.54 4.51
C SER A 103 14.64 0.33 5.90
N GLU A 104 13.92 -0.28 6.83
CA GLU A 104 14.46 -0.70 8.13
C GLU A 104 15.59 -1.75 7.95
N GLN A 105 15.53 -2.56 6.89
CA GLN A 105 16.51 -3.60 6.59
C GLN A 105 17.64 -3.10 5.70
N TYR A 106 17.39 -2.13 4.86
CA TYR A 106 18.31 -1.53 3.89
C TYR A 106 18.30 -0.01 4.03
N PRO A 107 18.78 0.55 5.16
CA PRO A 107 18.80 1.98 5.39
C PRO A 107 19.70 2.65 4.31
N ASP A 108 19.20 3.76 3.75
CA ASP A 108 19.90 4.56 2.72
C ASP A 108 20.34 3.79 1.47
N SER A 109 19.77 2.60 1.24
CA SER A 109 20.12 1.73 0.13
C SER A 109 19.19 1.91 -1.06
N PRO A 110 19.71 1.96 -2.30
CA PRO A 110 18.89 1.93 -3.51
C PRO A 110 18.09 0.62 -3.66
N ILE A 111 18.43 -0.42 -2.91
CA ILE A 111 17.75 -1.72 -2.91
C ILE A 111 16.29 -1.54 -2.46
N ALA A 112 16.03 -0.81 -1.38
CA ALA A 112 14.66 -0.59 -0.88
C ALA A 112 13.77 0.07 -1.94
N SER A 113 14.27 1.09 -2.62
CA SER A 113 13.54 1.75 -3.71
C SER A 113 13.32 0.80 -4.89
N ALA A 114 14.33 0.06 -5.31
CA ALA A 114 14.22 -0.87 -6.43
C ALA A 114 13.27 -2.05 -6.15
N LEU A 115 13.24 -2.56 -4.91
CA LEU A 115 12.28 -3.59 -4.49
C LEU A 115 10.85 -3.04 -4.45
N THR A 116 10.68 -1.77 -4.06
CA THR A 116 9.36 -1.12 -4.08
C THR A 116 8.86 -0.90 -5.51
N ASP A 117 9.73 -0.46 -6.43
CA ASP A 117 9.39 -0.35 -7.86
C ASP A 117 9.05 -1.73 -8.46
N ALA A 118 9.77 -2.77 -8.03
CA ALA A 118 9.49 -4.14 -8.47
C ALA A 118 8.14 -4.63 -7.94
N LEU A 119 7.79 -4.33 -6.69
CA LEU A 119 6.47 -4.65 -6.12
C LEU A 119 5.37 -3.84 -6.80
N HIS A 120 5.58 -2.56 -7.09
CA HIS A 120 4.64 -1.76 -7.87
C HIS A 120 4.34 -2.43 -9.22
N TYR A 121 5.38 -2.90 -9.91
CA TYR A 121 5.20 -3.63 -11.16
C TYR A 121 4.39 -4.91 -10.97
N GLU A 122 4.57 -5.66 -9.89
CA GLU A 122 3.76 -6.85 -9.61
C GLU A 122 2.28 -6.48 -9.38
N VAL A 123 2.00 -5.33 -8.78
CA VAL A 123 0.63 -4.86 -8.53
C VAL A 123 -0.05 -4.36 -9.80
N TYR A 124 0.61 -3.47 -10.56
CA TYR A 124 -0.02 -2.73 -11.66
C TYR A 124 0.42 -3.18 -13.05
N ARG A 125 1.41 -4.09 -13.16
CA ARG A 125 2.05 -4.50 -14.41
C ARG A 125 2.69 -3.35 -15.19
N SER A 126 2.99 -2.26 -14.50
CA SER A 126 3.69 -1.08 -15.02
C SER A 126 4.69 -0.56 -14.00
N LEU A 127 5.72 0.15 -14.44
CA LEU A 127 6.58 0.93 -13.53
C LEU A 127 5.80 2.12 -12.96
N PRO A 128 6.21 2.66 -11.79
CA PRO A 128 5.57 3.83 -11.21
C PRO A 128 5.47 4.98 -12.21
N SER A 129 4.28 5.54 -12.37
CA SER A 129 4.09 6.79 -13.08
C SER A 129 4.62 7.96 -12.24
N LYS A 130 4.70 9.15 -12.85
CA LYS A 130 5.05 10.37 -12.11
C LYS A 130 4.07 10.61 -10.96
N ASP A 131 2.78 10.39 -11.18
CA ASP A 131 1.73 10.63 -10.19
C ASP A 131 1.80 9.61 -9.05
N SER A 132 2.00 8.32 -9.36
CA SER A 132 2.24 7.28 -8.34
C SER A 132 3.48 7.59 -7.50
N PHE A 133 4.53 8.10 -8.13
CA PHE A 133 5.76 8.48 -7.44
C PHE A 133 5.53 9.69 -6.51
N ILE A 134 4.75 10.68 -6.94
CA ILE A 134 4.36 11.82 -6.10
C ILE A 134 3.55 11.34 -4.89
N ASP A 135 2.59 10.43 -5.08
CA ASP A 135 1.81 9.85 -3.98
C ASP A 135 2.73 9.15 -2.97
N TYR A 136 3.69 8.33 -3.43
CA TYR A 136 4.64 7.65 -2.54
C TYR A 136 5.49 8.63 -1.75
N LEU A 137 6.06 9.64 -2.40
CA LEU A 137 6.85 10.67 -1.72
C LEU A 137 6.02 11.42 -0.69
N THR A 138 4.79 11.77 -1.03
CA THR A 138 3.91 12.56 -0.15
C THR A 138 3.45 11.74 1.05
N TYR A 139 3.12 10.46 0.86
CA TYR A 139 2.74 9.58 1.97
C TYR A 139 3.94 9.13 2.81
N ARG A 140 5.15 9.13 2.24
CA ARG A 140 6.37 8.72 2.93
C ARG A 140 7.06 9.84 3.68
N ASN A 141 7.12 11.03 3.11
CA ASN A 141 7.90 12.15 3.63
C ASN A 141 7.03 13.41 3.69
N PRO A 142 6.17 13.50 4.69
CA PRO A 142 5.33 14.66 4.86
C PRO A 142 6.14 15.87 5.35
N ASN A 143 6.04 16.98 4.64
CA ASN A 143 6.54 18.30 5.07
C ASN A 143 5.69 18.88 6.22
N PHE A 144 5.38 18.09 7.23
CA PHE A 144 4.62 18.52 8.39
C PHE A 144 5.49 18.46 9.65
N GLU A 145 5.20 19.33 10.61
CA GLU A 145 5.89 19.34 11.92
C GLU A 145 5.72 18.00 12.67
N ASP A 146 4.58 17.31 12.49
CA ASP A 146 4.41 15.93 12.97
C ASP A 146 4.35 14.96 11.78
N PRO A 147 5.43 14.23 11.50
CA PRO A 147 5.50 13.29 10.37
C PRO A 147 4.52 12.11 10.47
N ARG A 148 3.93 11.86 11.66
CA ARG A 148 2.96 10.77 11.85
C ARG A 148 1.56 11.14 11.36
N LEU A 149 1.22 12.42 11.37
CA LEU A 149 -0.12 12.91 11.02
C LEU A 149 -0.27 13.21 9.53
N ALA A 150 0.80 13.53 8.86
CA ALA A 150 0.75 14.05 7.50
C ALA A 150 0.29 13.04 6.45
N PRO A 151 0.75 11.78 6.43
CA PRO A 151 0.20 10.78 5.50
C PRO A 151 -1.30 10.59 5.69
N ALA A 152 -1.76 10.66 6.95
CA ALA A 152 -3.15 10.53 7.31
C ALA A 152 -4.00 11.66 6.71
N PHE A 153 -3.59 12.92 6.93
CA PHE A 153 -4.31 14.07 6.40
C PHE A 153 -4.30 14.10 4.87
N LYS A 154 -3.16 13.78 4.25
CA LYS A 154 -3.06 13.71 2.80
C LYS A 154 -4.02 12.67 2.22
N PHE A 155 -4.05 11.48 2.80
CA PHE A 155 -4.97 10.42 2.38
C PHE A 155 -6.43 10.84 2.56
N GLY A 156 -6.78 11.43 3.72
CA GLY A 156 -8.14 11.93 3.98
C GLY A 156 -8.59 12.97 2.97
N ASN A 157 -7.71 13.91 2.63
CA ASN A 157 -7.99 14.95 1.64
C ASN A 157 -8.10 14.37 0.22
N ASP A 158 -7.22 13.45 -0.18
CA ASP A 158 -7.28 12.81 -1.48
C ASP A 158 -8.59 12.04 -1.67
N VAL A 159 -9.02 11.29 -0.64
CA VAL A 159 -10.31 10.57 -0.69
C VAL A 159 -11.49 11.54 -0.73
N ALA A 160 -11.44 12.61 0.06
CA ALA A 160 -12.49 13.65 0.05
C ALA A 160 -12.61 14.33 -1.33
N GLU A 161 -11.48 14.62 -1.97
CA GLU A 161 -11.43 15.18 -3.32
C GLU A 161 -12.00 14.22 -4.37
N ILE A 162 -11.57 12.94 -4.34
CA ILE A 162 -12.07 11.89 -5.24
C ILE A 162 -13.59 11.74 -5.10
N LEU A 163 -14.10 11.74 -3.87
CA LEU A 163 -15.53 11.59 -3.58
C LEU A 163 -16.31 12.91 -3.71
N GLN A 164 -15.61 14.01 -4.01
CA GLN A 164 -16.18 15.35 -4.16
C GLN A 164 -16.92 15.84 -2.91
N THR A 165 -16.38 15.48 -1.74
CA THR A 165 -16.93 15.86 -0.44
C THR A 165 -16.02 16.91 0.18
N LEU A 166 -16.44 18.19 0.10
CA LEU A 166 -15.64 19.33 0.61
C LEU A 166 -15.78 19.55 2.13
N ASP A 167 -16.30 18.58 2.87
CA ASP A 167 -16.50 18.65 4.31
C ASP A 167 -15.22 18.26 5.04
N LEU A 168 -14.68 19.18 5.84
CA LEU A 168 -13.51 18.94 6.68
C LEU A 168 -13.72 17.80 7.68
N SER A 169 -14.95 17.61 8.18
CA SER A 169 -15.29 16.50 9.09
C SER A 169 -15.15 15.16 8.40
N PHE A 170 -15.52 15.08 7.11
CA PHE A 170 -15.33 13.89 6.30
C PHE A 170 -13.86 13.59 6.09
N SER A 171 -13.09 14.58 5.63
CA SER A 171 -11.65 14.44 5.44
C SER A 171 -10.94 14.01 6.72
N PHE A 172 -11.30 14.60 7.86
CA PHE A 172 -10.74 14.23 9.16
C PHE A 172 -11.11 12.78 9.56
N MET A 173 -12.37 12.39 9.38
CA MET A 173 -12.81 11.02 9.65
C MET A 173 -12.01 10.00 8.83
N VAL A 174 -11.84 10.23 7.52
CA VAL A 174 -11.04 9.37 6.64
C VAL A 174 -9.56 9.38 7.05
N SER A 175 -9.03 10.54 7.45
CA SER A 175 -7.65 10.66 7.95
C SER A 175 -7.39 9.76 9.16
N GLN A 176 -8.34 9.68 10.09
CA GLN A 176 -8.23 8.79 11.26
C GLN A 176 -8.15 7.31 10.85
N GLN A 177 -8.84 6.91 9.78
CA GLN A 177 -8.79 5.53 9.29
C GLN A 177 -7.44 5.16 8.66
N SER A 178 -6.68 6.14 8.17
CA SER A 178 -5.38 5.86 7.53
C SER A 178 -4.36 5.23 8.50
N THR A 179 -4.43 5.53 9.79
CA THR A 179 -3.58 4.90 10.80
C THR A 179 -3.90 3.41 10.93
N ILE A 180 -5.20 3.07 11.01
CA ILE A 180 -5.68 1.68 11.05
C ILE A 180 -5.29 0.96 9.77
N ILE A 181 -5.50 1.61 8.62
CA ILE A 181 -5.14 1.08 7.29
C ILE A 181 -3.63 0.80 7.23
N SER A 182 -2.80 1.74 7.66
CA SER A 182 -1.35 1.58 7.65
C SER A 182 -0.89 0.44 8.56
N GLU A 183 -1.48 0.31 9.75
CA GLU A 183 -1.17 -0.77 10.69
C GLU A 183 -1.56 -2.15 10.13
N ILE A 184 -2.77 -2.28 9.56
CA ILE A 184 -3.21 -3.52 8.92
C ILE A 184 -2.32 -3.85 7.72
N SER A 185 -1.98 -2.85 6.90
CA SER A 185 -1.09 -3.01 5.75
C SER A 185 0.28 -3.52 6.17
N ARG A 186 0.85 -2.95 7.23
CA ARG A 186 2.12 -3.39 7.81
C ARG A 186 2.06 -4.84 8.27
N LYS A 187 1.02 -5.22 9.00
CA LYS A 187 0.81 -6.61 9.47
C LYS A 187 0.70 -7.60 8.31
N LEU A 188 -0.07 -7.26 7.26
CA LEU A 188 -0.20 -8.11 6.07
C LEU A 188 1.14 -8.30 5.34
N ILE A 189 1.93 -7.24 5.23
CA ILE A 189 3.25 -7.28 4.60
C ILE A 189 4.21 -8.13 5.43
N ARG A 190 4.27 -7.94 6.75
CA ARG A 190 5.12 -8.69 7.66
C ARG A 190 4.77 -10.17 7.69
N LEU A 191 3.48 -10.51 7.65
CA LEU A 191 3.04 -11.89 7.52
C LEU A 191 3.63 -12.58 6.27
N VAL A 192 3.70 -11.87 5.15
CA VAL A 192 4.26 -12.44 3.91
C VAL A 192 5.78 -12.47 3.91
N LEU A 193 6.44 -11.40 4.42
CA LEU A 193 7.89 -11.27 4.41
C LEU A 193 8.59 -12.15 5.44
N PHE A 194 7.98 -12.31 6.62
CA PHE A 194 8.66 -12.89 7.80
C PHE A 194 7.91 -14.07 8.39
N ASP A 195 6.78 -14.48 7.78
CA ASP A 195 5.88 -15.53 8.31
C ASP A 195 5.42 -15.23 9.77
N GLU A 196 5.35 -13.92 10.12
CA GLU A 196 4.92 -13.49 11.44
C GLU A 196 3.40 -13.63 11.55
N PRO A 197 2.89 -14.39 12.56
CA PRO A 197 1.46 -14.50 12.77
C PRO A 197 0.86 -13.12 13.09
N ILE A 198 -0.33 -12.86 12.57
CA ILE A 198 -1.10 -11.67 12.95
C ILE A 198 -1.52 -11.87 14.41
N GLU A 199 -0.81 -11.27 15.36
CA GLU A 199 -1.27 -11.27 16.74
C GLU A 199 -2.65 -10.62 16.79
N ALA A 200 -3.62 -11.36 17.33
CA ALA A 200 -4.94 -10.81 17.58
C ALA A 200 -4.77 -9.59 18.51
N ALA A 201 -5.36 -8.46 18.12
CA ALA A 201 -5.36 -7.29 18.97
C ALA A 201 -5.84 -7.70 20.39
N PRO A 202 -5.17 -7.27 21.47
CA PRO A 202 -5.64 -7.57 22.82
C PRO A 202 -7.09 -7.07 22.95
N PRO A 203 -7.96 -7.83 23.61
CA PRO A 203 -9.34 -7.40 23.82
C PRO A 203 -9.32 -6.00 24.45
N SER A 204 -10.05 -5.09 23.84
CA SER A 204 -10.22 -3.72 24.35
C SER A 204 -10.70 -3.79 25.81
N PRO A 205 -10.13 -2.98 26.71
CA PRO A 205 -10.50 -2.96 28.12
C PRO A 205 -11.94 -2.51 28.35
#